data_9189de03a72a012998e1ad21406d31c3
#
_entry.id   9189de03a72a012998e1ad21406d31c3
#
_cell.length_a   1.000
_cell.length_b   1.000
_cell.length_c   1.000
_cell.angle_alpha   90.00
_cell.angle_beta   90.00
_cell.angle_gamma   90.00
#
_symmetry.space_group_name_H-M   'P 1'
#
loop_
_entity.id
_entity.type
_entity.pdbx_description
1 polymer ?
#
loop_
_entity_poly.entity_id
_entity_poly.type
_entity_poly.pdbx_seq_one_letter_code
_entity_poly.pdbx_strand_id
1 'polypeptide(L)'
;MFAGPPIGAVCPFAGQVDPVSGSRNTIWANAACASSGATAGTKAGAPLSYVEAQGWMLCDGRYLRAVAYPELYAVLGGLYGERNAGPDLEFRIPDYRGLFLRGFDAGAGMDPDAKQRLDPTGNNVANVVGSLQCDAMQVHTHSYDVTTPAGISQQGSAAGTSISSKATGSPETPARTASETRPKNVAVNYLIRFR
;
A
#
# COMPACT_ATOMS: atom_id res chain seq x y z
N MET A 1 -8.35 36.03 -7.31
CA MET A 1 -9.18 34.84 -7.01
C MET A 1 -8.21 33.72 -6.70
N PHE A 2 -8.07 33.29 -5.44
CA PHE A 2 -7.23 32.16 -5.10
C PHE A 2 -7.94 30.89 -5.60
N ALA A 3 -7.49 30.33 -6.71
CA ALA A 3 -7.89 29.00 -7.11
C ALA A 3 -7.33 28.04 -6.06
N GLY A 4 -8.20 27.35 -5.32
CA GLY A 4 -7.78 26.27 -4.41
C GLY A 4 -7.10 25.13 -5.18
N PRO A 5 -6.67 24.05 -4.49
CA PRO A 5 -6.08 22.89 -5.17
C PRO A 5 -7.02 22.35 -6.26
N PRO A 6 -6.50 21.81 -7.38
CA PRO A 6 -7.34 21.29 -8.44
C PRO A 6 -8.21 20.10 -7.97
N ILE A 7 -9.32 19.85 -8.67
CA ILE A 7 -10.12 18.63 -8.46
C ILE A 7 -9.24 17.41 -8.71
N GLY A 8 -9.39 16.37 -7.89
CA GLY A 8 -8.49 15.21 -7.87
C GLY A 8 -7.23 15.38 -7.04
N ALA A 9 -6.95 16.59 -6.52
CA ALA A 9 -5.84 16.76 -5.57
C ALA A 9 -6.08 15.96 -4.29
N VAL A 10 -5.01 15.39 -3.75
CA VAL A 10 -5.03 14.61 -2.51
C VAL A 10 -4.21 15.33 -1.44
N CYS A 11 -4.75 15.40 -0.23
CA CYS A 11 -4.03 15.97 0.90
C CYS A 11 -4.12 15.06 2.15
N PRO A 12 -3.07 15.05 3.00
CA PRO A 12 -3.15 14.43 4.33
C PRO A 12 -4.02 15.29 5.25
N PHE A 13 -4.81 14.64 6.10
CA PHE A 13 -5.72 15.27 7.05
C PHE A 13 -5.62 14.61 8.41
N ALA A 14 -5.32 15.37 9.45
CA ALA A 14 -5.11 14.86 10.81
C ALA A 14 -6.40 14.59 11.59
N GLY A 15 -7.55 15.10 11.12
CA GLY A 15 -8.84 14.90 11.76
C GLY A 15 -9.42 13.52 11.50
N GLN A 16 -10.39 13.11 12.32
CA GLN A 16 -11.14 11.87 12.10
C GLN A 16 -12.21 12.08 11.02
N VAL A 17 -12.26 11.14 10.09
CA VAL A 17 -13.30 11.03 9.07
C VAL A 17 -13.73 9.57 9.03
N ASP A 18 -15.01 9.32 9.25
CA ASP A 18 -15.55 7.97 9.19
C ASP A 18 -15.61 7.49 7.73
N PRO A 19 -15.03 6.32 7.39
CA PRO A 19 -15.15 5.75 6.07
C PRO A 19 -16.60 5.37 5.77
N VAL A 20 -17.01 5.49 4.50
CA VAL A 20 -18.34 5.08 4.07
C VAL A 20 -18.46 3.56 4.03
N SER A 21 -19.66 3.09 4.40
CA SER A 21 -20.02 1.68 4.46
C SER A 21 -19.78 0.93 3.15
N GLY A 22 -19.24 -0.27 3.25
CA GLY A 22 -19.19 -1.24 2.16
C GLY A 22 -18.00 -1.14 1.22
N SER A 23 -17.11 -0.19 1.39
CA SER A 23 -15.88 -0.12 0.62
C SER A 23 -14.79 -1.00 1.27
N ARG A 24 -14.87 -2.29 1.04
CA ARG A 24 -13.71 -3.17 1.25
C ARG A 24 -12.67 -2.81 0.19
N ASN A 25 -11.42 -2.69 0.61
CA ASN A 25 -10.34 -2.63 -0.37
C ASN A 25 -10.12 -4.02 -0.99
N THR A 26 -11.01 -4.37 -1.92
CA THR A 26 -10.90 -5.63 -2.67
C THR A 26 -9.91 -5.50 -3.83
N ILE A 27 -9.49 -4.29 -4.17
CA ILE A 27 -8.53 -4.04 -5.25
C ILE A 27 -7.23 -4.77 -4.99
N TRP A 28 -6.79 -4.77 -3.74
CA TRP A 28 -5.53 -5.37 -3.35
C TRP A 28 -5.67 -6.81 -2.84
N ALA A 29 -6.85 -7.41 -2.97
CA ALA A 29 -7.11 -8.77 -2.46
C ALA A 29 -6.16 -9.84 -3.05
N ASN A 30 -5.66 -9.61 -4.25
CA ASN A 30 -4.71 -10.49 -4.93
C ASN A 30 -3.24 -10.03 -4.76
N ALA A 31 -2.99 -8.92 -4.10
CA ALA A 31 -1.64 -8.46 -3.83
C ALA A 31 -1.00 -9.33 -2.74
N ALA A 32 0.26 -9.71 -2.91
CA ALA A 32 1.01 -10.52 -1.94
C ALA A 32 1.06 -9.88 -0.53
N CYS A 33 0.86 -8.57 -0.45
CA CYS A 33 0.83 -7.80 0.80
C CYS A 33 -0.59 -7.50 1.31
N ALA A 34 -1.63 -8.01 0.66
CA ALA A 34 -2.99 -7.82 1.14
C ALA A 34 -3.22 -8.63 2.42
N SER A 35 -3.32 -7.95 3.54
CA SER A 35 -3.83 -8.57 4.76
C SER A 35 -5.32 -8.89 4.59
N SER A 36 -5.66 -10.15 4.60
CA SER A 36 -7.04 -10.60 4.58
C SER A 36 -7.78 -10.09 5.82
N GLY A 37 -8.75 -9.20 5.63
CA GLY A 37 -9.82 -9.13 6.60
C GLY A 37 -10.12 -7.85 7.35
N ALA A 38 -9.49 -6.71 7.09
CA ALA A 38 -9.95 -5.47 7.71
C ALA A 38 -11.30 -5.03 7.12
N THR A 39 -12.36 -5.30 7.84
CA THR A 39 -13.66 -4.71 7.56
C THR A 39 -13.61 -3.25 8.00
N ALA A 40 -13.70 -2.31 7.07
CA ALA A 40 -13.90 -0.92 7.45
C ALA A 40 -15.19 -0.83 8.26
N GLY A 41 -15.08 -0.34 9.48
CA GLY A 41 -16.23 -0.02 10.28
C GLY A 41 -17.06 1.03 9.57
N THR A 42 -18.36 0.84 9.52
CA THR A 42 -19.25 1.66 8.73
C THR A 42 -20.26 2.34 9.61
N LYS A 43 -20.41 3.65 9.46
CA LYS A 43 -21.65 4.34 9.81
C LYS A 43 -22.45 4.56 8.53
N ALA A 44 -23.42 3.70 8.26
CA ALA A 44 -24.43 3.97 7.25
C ALA A 44 -25.30 5.15 7.72
N GLY A 45 -25.51 6.15 6.85
CA GLY A 45 -26.45 7.23 7.11
C GLY A 45 -25.94 8.42 7.93
N ALA A 46 -24.64 8.54 8.12
CA ALA A 46 -24.10 9.79 8.66
C ALA A 46 -24.36 10.97 7.69
N PRO A 47 -24.73 12.15 8.19
CA PRO A 47 -24.77 13.35 7.35
C PRO A 47 -23.39 13.57 6.73
N LEU A 48 -23.36 14.26 5.58
CA LEU A 48 -22.11 14.66 4.92
C LEU A 48 -21.12 15.14 5.97
N SER A 49 -19.96 14.52 6.05
CA SER A 49 -18.95 14.94 6.98
C SER A 49 -18.59 16.41 6.70
N TYR A 50 -18.10 17.11 7.71
CA TYR A 50 -17.66 18.50 7.55
C TYR A 50 -16.71 18.67 6.36
N VAL A 51 -15.86 17.69 6.09
CA VAL A 51 -14.92 17.72 4.96
C VAL A 51 -15.64 17.59 3.60
N GLU A 52 -16.70 16.79 3.52
CA GLU A 52 -17.52 16.67 2.28
C GLU A 52 -18.27 17.96 1.97
N ALA A 53 -18.76 18.67 3.00
CA ALA A 53 -19.36 19.98 2.84
C ALA A 53 -18.39 21.00 2.23
N GLN A 54 -17.08 20.82 2.45
CA GLN A 54 -16.01 21.65 1.88
C GLN A 54 -15.45 21.15 0.54
N GLY A 55 -16.03 20.14 -0.05
CA GLY A 55 -15.62 19.61 -1.34
C GLY A 55 -14.50 18.57 -1.27
N TRP A 56 -14.30 17.95 -0.12
CA TRP A 56 -13.33 16.91 0.10
C TRP A 56 -13.98 15.62 0.57
N MET A 57 -13.44 14.47 0.19
CA MET A 57 -13.90 13.18 0.70
C MET A 57 -12.72 12.27 1.01
N LEU A 58 -12.94 11.27 1.86
CA LEU A 58 -11.93 10.28 2.24
C LEU A 58 -11.58 9.42 1.03
N CYS A 59 -10.28 9.17 0.83
CA CYS A 59 -9.77 8.20 -0.16
C CYS A 59 -9.98 6.78 0.37
N ASP A 60 -11.21 6.27 0.30
CA ASP A 60 -11.64 4.98 0.86
C ASP A 60 -12.07 3.95 -0.21
N GLY A 61 -11.84 4.25 -1.49
CA GLY A 61 -12.10 3.34 -2.58
C GLY A 61 -13.57 3.12 -2.91
N ARG A 62 -14.46 4.02 -2.47
CA ARG A 62 -15.90 3.94 -2.79
C ARG A 62 -16.18 4.17 -4.26
N TYR A 63 -17.31 3.64 -4.74
CA TYR A 63 -17.84 3.95 -6.06
C TYR A 63 -18.69 5.23 -6.00
N LEU A 64 -18.54 6.05 -7.02
CA LEU A 64 -19.29 7.28 -7.22
C LEU A 64 -19.96 7.25 -8.59
N ARG A 65 -21.19 7.79 -8.68
CA ARG A 65 -21.88 7.94 -9.98
C ARG A 65 -21.21 9.05 -10.79
N ALA A 66 -20.79 8.75 -12.02
CA ALA A 66 -20.13 9.72 -12.90
C ALA A 66 -20.97 10.98 -13.11
N VAL A 67 -22.29 10.82 -13.24
CA VAL A 67 -23.22 11.94 -13.40
C VAL A 67 -23.30 12.86 -12.17
N ALA A 68 -23.04 12.34 -10.97
CA ALA A 68 -23.07 13.13 -9.73
C ALA A 68 -21.74 13.85 -9.46
N TYR A 69 -20.63 13.35 -10.01
CA TYR A 69 -19.29 13.89 -9.83
C TYR A 69 -18.55 14.04 -11.17
N PRO A 70 -19.11 14.80 -12.14
CA PRO A 70 -18.60 14.81 -13.52
C PRO A 70 -17.17 15.37 -13.62
N GLU A 71 -16.85 16.39 -12.82
CA GLU A 71 -15.51 16.99 -12.84
C GLU A 71 -14.43 16.04 -12.26
N LEU A 72 -14.76 15.33 -11.18
CA LEU A 72 -13.85 14.33 -10.61
C LEU A 72 -13.70 13.14 -11.57
N TYR A 73 -14.79 12.72 -12.22
CA TYR A 73 -14.73 11.67 -13.25
C TYR A 73 -13.88 12.09 -14.45
N ALA A 74 -13.98 13.34 -14.89
CA ALA A 74 -13.15 13.88 -15.98
C ALA A 74 -11.65 13.80 -15.66
N VAL A 75 -11.26 13.88 -14.37
CA VAL A 75 -9.87 13.80 -13.91
C VAL A 75 -9.42 12.35 -13.72
N LEU A 76 -10.23 11.53 -13.06
CA LEU A 76 -9.84 10.17 -12.67
C LEU A 76 -10.20 9.13 -13.73
N GLY A 77 -11.29 9.33 -14.47
CA GLY A 77 -11.84 8.29 -15.35
C GLY A 77 -12.03 6.97 -14.62
N GLY A 78 -11.78 5.88 -15.31
CA GLY A 78 -11.78 4.52 -14.79
C GLY A 78 -10.46 4.06 -14.17
N LEU A 79 -9.52 4.96 -13.86
CA LEU A 79 -8.18 4.62 -13.38
C LEU A 79 -8.18 3.63 -12.20
N TYR A 80 -9.09 3.81 -11.25
CA TYR A 80 -9.23 2.95 -10.06
C TYR A 80 -10.33 1.89 -10.19
N GLY A 81 -10.94 1.77 -11.36
CA GLY A 81 -12.01 0.85 -11.70
C GLY A 81 -13.33 1.54 -12.02
N GLU A 82 -14.06 0.90 -12.90
CA GLU A 82 -15.41 1.32 -13.33
C GLU A 82 -16.36 0.14 -13.28
N ARG A 83 -17.65 0.42 -13.14
CA ARG A 83 -18.70 -0.56 -13.27
C ARG A 83 -20.00 0.10 -13.75
N ASN A 84 -20.83 -0.68 -14.45
CA ASN A 84 -22.20 -0.27 -14.76
C ASN A 84 -23.13 -0.67 -13.62
N ALA A 85 -23.80 0.31 -13.01
CA ALA A 85 -24.77 0.12 -11.94
C ALA A 85 -26.17 0.51 -12.47
N GLY A 86 -26.81 -0.40 -13.20
CA GLY A 86 -28.05 -0.11 -13.92
C GLY A 86 -27.83 0.89 -15.06
N PRO A 87 -28.56 2.02 -15.09
CA PRO A 87 -28.40 3.04 -16.14
C PRO A 87 -27.17 3.93 -15.94
N ASP A 88 -26.53 3.89 -14.76
CA ASP A 88 -25.47 4.80 -14.39
C ASP A 88 -24.10 4.14 -14.48
N LEU A 89 -23.14 4.90 -14.99
CA LEU A 89 -21.72 4.57 -14.89
C LEU A 89 -21.23 4.99 -13.50
N GLU A 90 -20.62 4.08 -12.78
CA GLU A 90 -19.91 4.35 -11.53
C GLU A 90 -18.41 4.16 -11.72
N PHE A 91 -17.65 5.09 -11.18
CA PHE A 91 -16.20 5.03 -11.12
C PHE A 91 -15.72 4.98 -9.67
N ARG A 92 -14.53 4.47 -9.48
CA ARG A 92 -13.94 4.31 -8.17
C ARG A 92 -12.95 5.42 -7.89
N ILE A 93 -12.97 5.95 -6.66
CA ILE A 93 -11.90 6.82 -6.15
C ILE A 93 -10.77 6.00 -5.55
N PRO A 94 -9.55 6.55 -5.37
CA PRO A 94 -8.45 5.83 -4.75
C PRO A 94 -8.79 5.36 -3.33
N ASP A 95 -8.18 4.24 -2.92
CA ASP A 95 -8.16 3.78 -1.54
C ASP A 95 -6.73 3.85 -1.00
N TYR A 96 -6.45 4.85 -0.18
CA TYR A 96 -5.12 5.08 0.37
C TYR A 96 -5.00 4.73 1.86
N ARG A 97 -6.01 4.06 2.40
CA ARG A 97 -6.00 3.63 3.79
C ARG A 97 -4.89 2.60 4.03
N GLY A 98 -4.05 2.86 5.04
CA GLY A 98 -2.93 1.96 5.39
C GLY A 98 -1.74 2.01 4.43
N LEU A 99 -1.70 2.93 3.48
CA LEU A 99 -0.64 3.03 2.48
C LEU A 99 0.23 4.28 2.70
N PHE A 100 1.51 4.15 2.38
CA PHE A 100 2.40 5.29 2.17
C PHE A 100 2.30 5.77 0.72
N LEU A 101 2.16 7.07 0.51
CA LEU A 101 2.16 7.64 -0.82
C LEU A 101 3.58 7.91 -1.29
N ARG A 102 3.88 7.50 -2.50
CA ARG A 102 5.16 7.69 -3.19
C ARG A 102 4.95 8.53 -4.44
N GLY A 103 5.93 9.38 -4.78
CA GLY A 103 5.96 10.06 -6.07
C GLY A 103 5.98 9.03 -7.22
N PHE A 104 5.17 9.25 -8.25
CA PHE A 104 5.18 8.44 -9.45
C PHE A 104 6.52 8.60 -10.18
N ASP A 105 7.18 7.49 -10.51
CA ASP A 105 8.53 7.48 -11.10
C ASP A 105 8.57 8.10 -12.51
N ALA A 106 7.51 7.97 -13.28
CA ALA A 106 7.36 8.53 -14.62
C ALA A 106 8.58 8.29 -15.54
N GLY A 107 9.33 7.22 -15.33
CA GLY A 107 10.53 6.90 -16.12
C GLY A 107 11.82 7.56 -15.62
N ALA A 108 11.79 8.19 -14.44
CA ALA A 108 12.99 8.79 -13.83
C ALA A 108 14.04 7.76 -13.38
N GLY A 109 13.66 6.48 -13.27
CA GLY A 109 14.55 5.39 -12.87
C GLY A 109 14.87 5.34 -11.38
N MET A 110 14.08 6.04 -10.56
CA MET A 110 14.23 6.05 -9.10
C MET A 110 13.51 4.89 -8.42
N ASP A 111 12.62 4.20 -9.12
CA ASP A 111 11.95 2.99 -8.68
C ASP A 111 12.48 1.77 -9.45
N PRO A 112 13.45 1.02 -8.91
CA PRO A 112 14.02 -0.13 -9.61
C PRO A 112 12.99 -1.24 -9.90
N ASP A 113 11.94 -1.31 -9.07
CA ASP A 113 10.89 -2.31 -9.16
C ASP A 113 9.60 -1.78 -9.82
N ALA A 114 9.67 -0.64 -10.51
CA ALA A 114 8.53 -0.01 -11.19
C ALA A 114 7.76 -0.97 -12.12
N LYS A 115 8.45 -1.93 -12.74
CA LYS A 115 7.88 -2.93 -13.66
C LYS A 115 7.12 -4.06 -12.94
N GLN A 116 7.16 -4.12 -11.61
CA GLN A 116 6.50 -5.14 -10.80
C GLN A 116 5.29 -4.59 -10.05
N ARG A 117 5.00 -3.29 -10.20
CA ARG A 117 3.86 -2.65 -9.54
C ARG A 117 2.55 -3.19 -10.10
N LEU A 118 1.58 -3.42 -9.21
CA LEU A 118 0.21 -3.72 -9.63
C LEU A 118 -0.51 -2.44 -10.05
N ASP A 119 -1.32 -2.52 -11.09
CA ASP A 119 -2.17 -1.42 -11.52
C ASP A 119 -3.17 -1.01 -10.42
N PRO A 120 -3.81 0.17 -10.52
CA PRO A 120 -4.76 0.61 -9.51
C PRO A 120 -5.99 -0.28 -9.33
N THR A 121 -6.26 -1.17 -10.27
CA THR A 121 -7.34 -2.17 -10.18
C THR A 121 -6.89 -3.48 -9.53
N GLY A 122 -5.58 -3.67 -9.37
CA GLY A 122 -4.96 -4.86 -8.79
C GLY A 122 -4.97 -6.09 -9.70
N ASN A 123 -5.27 -5.92 -10.99
CA ASN A 123 -5.44 -7.04 -11.93
C ASN A 123 -4.20 -7.28 -12.81
N ASN A 124 -3.43 -6.23 -13.11
CA ASN A 124 -2.31 -6.31 -14.02
C ASN A 124 -1.07 -5.64 -13.45
N VAL A 125 0.08 -5.96 -14.02
CA VAL A 125 1.33 -5.26 -13.73
C VAL A 125 1.40 -3.99 -14.59
N ALA A 126 1.50 -2.83 -13.96
CA ALA A 126 1.64 -1.56 -14.66
C ALA A 126 2.29 -0.49 -13.77
N ASN A 127 3.23 0.25 -14.35
CA ASN A 127 3.81 1.45 -13.72
C ASN A 127 2.99 2.68 -14.10
N VAL A 128 1.92 2.93 -13.37
CA VAL A 128 0.99 4.05 -13.58
C VAL A 128 0.70 4.75 -12.25
N VAL A 129 0.11 5.94 -12.31
CA VAL A 129 -0.40 6.60 -11.11
C VAL A 129 -1.39 5.69 -10.38
N GLY A 130 -1.29 5.61 -9.06
CA GLY A 130 -2.14 4.75 -8.23
C GLY A 130 -1.71 3.29 -8.15
N SER A 131 -0.64 2.88 -8.87
CA SER A 131 -0.12 1.52 -8.78
C SER A 131 0.46 1.20 -7.40
N LEU A 132 0.28 -0.05 -6.96
CA LEU A 132 0.70 -0.56 -5.65
C LEU A 132 2.02 -1.31 -5.72
N GLN A 133 2.79 -1.17 -4.67
CA GLN A 133 3.97 -1.97 -4.36
C GLN A 133 3.88 -2.43 -2.91
N CYS A 134 4.16 -3.72 -2.66
CA CYS A 134 4.22 -4.25 -1.30
C CYS A 134 5.46 -3.74 -0.57
N ASP A 135 5.47 -3.91 0.75
CA ASP A 135 6.66 -3.77 1.56
C ASP A 135 7.74 -4.74 1.09
N ALA A 136 8.98 -4.29 1.11
CA ALA A 136 10.12 -5.12 0.78
C ALA A 136 11.34 -4.71 1.60
N MET A 137 12.10 -5.70 2.02
CA MET A 137 13.42 -5.51 2.57
C MET A 137 14.46 -5.78 1.47
N GLN A 138 15.43 -4.89 1.33
CA GLN A 138 16.51 -5.13 0.38
C GLN A 138 17.21 -6.44 0.71
N VAL A 139 17.39 -7.30 -0.29
CA VAL A 139 18.08 -8.58 -0.12
C VAL A 139 19.51 -8.32 0.34
N HIS A 140 19.84 -8.81 1.50
CA HIS A 140 21.21 -8.86 2.01
C HIS A 140 21.44 -10.18 2.74
N THR A 141 22.63 -10.70 2.64
CA THR A 141 23.02 -11.96 3.27
C THR A 141 24.21 -11.74 4.19
N HIS A 142 24.13 -12.33 5.37
CA HIS A 142 25.28 -12.47 6.25
C HIS A 142 25.65 -13.95 6.29
N SER A 143 26.84 -14.28 5.81
CA SER A 143 27.41 -15.61 5.97
C SER A 143 28.50 -15.57 7.05
N TYR A 144 28.49 -16.55 7.92
CA TYR A 144 29.61 -16.80 8.83
C TYR A 144 29.95 -18.27 8.83
N ASP A 145 31.23 -18.54 8.90
CA ASP A 145 31.74 -19.91 8.91
C ASP A 145 31.79 -20.41 10.33
N VAL A 146 31.17 -21.55 10.59
CA VAL A 146 31.28 -22.28 11.85
C VAL A 146 32.13 -23.49 11.63
N THR A 147 33.28 -23.56 12.33
CA THR A 147 34.10 -24.74 12.37
C THR A 147 33.58 -25.70 13.43
N THR A 148 33.21 -26.90 13.03
CA THR A 148 32.89 -27.99 13.95
C THR A 148 34.17 -28.83 14.13
N PRO A 149 34.68 -29.04 15.35
CA PRO A 149 35.79 -29.95 15.58
C PRO A 149 35.42 -31.35 15.11
N ALA A 150 36.19 -31.92 14.20
CA ALA A 150 36.06 -33.34 13.89
C ALA A 150 36.65 -34.15 15.06
N GLY A 151 36.01 -35.27 15.41
CA GLY A 151 36.50 -36.18 16.44
C GLY A 151 37.94 -36.62 16.13
N ILE A 152 38.80 -36.63 17.14
CA ILE A 152 40.18 -37.08 17.03
C ILE A 152 40.14 -38.58 16.79
N SER A 153 40.56 -39.04 15.63
CA SER A 153 40.75 -40.46 15.41
C SER A 153 42.08 -40.88 16.11
N GLN A 154 42.05 -42.03 16.76
CA GLN A 154 43.21 -42.53 17.53
C GLN A 154 44.44 -42.89 16.69
N GLN A 155 44.44 -42.61 15.39
CA GLN A 155 45.50 -43.01 14.47
C GLN A 155 46.18 -41.82 13.76
N GLY A 156 46.32 -40.69 14.39
CA GLY A 156 47.22 -39.63 13.91
C GLY A 156 46.89 -38.97 12.55
N SER A 157 45.71 -39.16 12.03
CA SER A 157 45.23 -38.43 10.85
C SER A 157 44.78 -37.03 11.28
N ALA A 158 45.16 -36.02 10.49
CA ALA A 158 44.79 -34.65 10.74
C ALA A 158 43.27 -34.54 10.88
N ALA A 159 42.83 -33.95 12.00
CA ALA A 159 41.40 -33.66 12.20
C ALA A 159 40.90 -32.69 11.12
N GLY A 160 40.09 -33.18 10.22
CA GLY A 160 39.40 -32.32 9.28
C GLY A 160 38.38 -31.45 10.00
N THR A 161 38.43 -30.15 9.80
CA THR A 161 37.37 -29.24 10.22
C THR A 161 36.29 -29.20 9.13
N SER A 162 35.07 -29.58 9.47
CA SER A 162 33.95 -29.33 8.55
C SER A 162 33.47 -27.90 8.74
N ILE A 163 33.39 -27.15 7.66
CA ILE A 163 32.82 -25.81 7.64
C ILE A 163 31.35 -25.96 7.27
N SER A 164 30.44 -25.49 8.12
CA SER A 164 29.02 -25.43 7.83
C SER A 164 28.56 -23.97 7.82
N SER A 165 27.87 -23.58 6.77
CA SER A 165 27.22 -22.27 6.70
C SER A 165 26.00 -22.26 7.62
N LYS A 166 25.88 -21.25 8.47
CA LYS A 166 24.70 -21.02 9.29
C LYS A 166 24.11 -19.65 8.95
N ALA A 167 22.78 -19.58 8.95
CA ALA A 167 22.07 -18.32 8.89
C ALA A 167 22.03 -17.65 10.27
N THR A 168 22.03 -16.32 10.29
CA THR A 168 21.80 -15.58 11.53
C THR A 168 20.39 -15.85 12.05
N GLY A 169 20.20 -15.91 13.35
CA GLY A 169 18.91 -16.01 14.01
C GLY A 169 18.09 -14.73 13.90
N SER A 170 16.87 -14.78 14.43
CA SER A 170 16.03 -13.58 14.58
C SER A 170 16.76 -12.52 15.43
N PRO A 171 16.50 -11.22 15.19
CA PRO A 171 17.07 -10.15 16.01
C PRO A 171 16.72 -10.34 17.49
N GLU A 172 17.73 -10.17 18.36
CA GLU A 172 17.54 -10.22 19.80
C GLU A 172 17.03 -8.91 20.37
N THR A 173 16.44 -8.97 21.57
CA THR A 173 16.06 -7.76 22.32
C THR A 173 17.31 -6.91 22.60
N PRO A 174 17.25 -5.56 22.42
CA PRO A 174 16.05 -4.71 22.32
C PRO A 174 15.56 -4.39 20.88
N ALA A 175 15.86 -5.24 19.89
CA ALA A 175 15.37 -4.99 18.54
C ALA A 175 13.84 -4.98 18.50
N ARG A 176 13.29 -4.02 17.74
CA ARG A 176 11.85 -3.94 17.51
C ARG A 176 11.51 -4.74 16.27
N THR A 177 10.81 -5.83 16.44
CA THR A 177 10.34 -6.70 15.35
C THR A 177 8.85 -6.51 15.10
N ALA A 178 8.44 -6.60 13.84
CA ALA A 178 7.05 -6.52 13.41
C ALA A 178 6.85 -7.38 12.14
N SER A 179 5.59 -7.51 11.70
CA SER A 179 5.24 -8.23 10.47
C SER A 179 5.66 -7.49 9.20
N GLU A 180 6.05 -6.22 9.30
CA GLU A 180 6.52 -5.40 8.18
C GLU A 180 7.73 -4.57 8.58
N THR A 181 8.59 -4.27 7.62
CA THR A 181 9.66 -3.28 7.79
C THR A 181 9.09 -1.89 7.55
N ARG A 182 9.09 -1.04 8.57
CA ARG A 182 8.50 0.30 8.48
C ARG A 182 9.30 1.34 9.26
N PRO A 183 9.37 2.59 8.78
CA PRO A 183 9.88 3.70 9.56
C PRO A 183 8.91 4.05 10.71
N LYS A 184 9.34 4.90 11.65
CA LYS A 184 8.40 5.53 12.58
C LYS A 184 7.38 6.33 11.78
N ASN A 185 6.10 6.10 12.05
CA ASN A 185 5.02 6.70 11.28
C ASN A 185 3.87 7.16 12.20
N VAL A 186 3.04 8.02 11.68
CA VAL A 186 1.78 8.45 12.25
C VAL A 186 0.69 8.27 11.20
N ALA A 187 -0.44 7.72 11.60
CA ALA A 187 -1.57 7.55 10.70
C ALA A 187 -2.30 8.88 10.50
N VAL A 188 -2.59 9.21 9.26
CA VAL A 188 -3.44 10.32 8.84
C VAL A 188 -4.45 9.85 7.81
N ASN A 189 -5.57 10.57 7.68
CA ASN A 189 -6.49 10.35 6.58
C ASN A 189 -5.96 11.01 5.30
N TYR A 190 -6.21 10.41 4.15
CA TYR A 190 -6.04 11.08 2.86
C TYR A 190 -7.39 11.48 2.31
N LEU A 191 -7.53 12.75 1.96
CA LEU A 191 -8.72 13.33 1.38
C LEU A 191 -8.47 13.68 -0.08
N ILE A 192 -9.47 13.44 -0.95
CA ILE A 192 -9.47 13.87 -2.34
C ILE A 192 -10.46 15.01 -2.54
N ARG A 193 -10.06 16.04 -3.29
CA ARG A 193 -10.94 17.15 -3.66
C ARG A 193 -11.86 16.73 -4.78
N PHE A 194 -13.19 16.96 -4.63
CA PHE A 194 -14.18 16.58 -5.64
C PHE A 194 -15.01 17.78 -6.16
N ARG A 195 -14.89 18.97 -5.55
CA ARG A 195 -15.51 20.22 -6.00
C ARG A 195 -14.79 21.46 -5.49
#